data_6ce97110a7613f7d8379028aa1f85715
#
_entry.id   6ce97110a7613f7d8379028aa1f85715
#
_cell.length_a   1.000
_cell.length_b   1.000
_cell.length_c   1.000
_cell.angle_alpha   90.00
_cell.angle_beta   90.00
_cell.angle_gamma   90.00
#
_symmetry.space_group_name_H-M   'P 1'
#
loop_
_entity.id
_entity.type
_entity.pdbx_description
1 polymer ?
#
loop_
_entity_poly.entity_id
_entity_poly.type
_entity_poly.pdbx_seq_one_letter_code
_entity_poly.pdbx_strand_id
1 'polypeptide(L)'
;MNLLLTGATGFVGRNALLRALPGYGTVFAPVRSEAKLRSQLSGEGVAGENVVALGADPATWGGAMPDHAILGAGVLFARDRQEYFETNVDWKLRVIEALPETCRIVVLSSQSAGGPTPAGRAARGEDDADSPITWYGESKLAMERAIRERFPHRPIIILRPPMILGPRDQATLPLFKMGEGLVRLKPAWHTKSYSFIAVQDLVEAIFLALAAGSLPDRSLYVAAPEPITDWQLIASAVLPGKVGLTLPVPQPAVRLLSAVVDAVPALRAQTPSLTRDRAREIWPPRWVVDGGRFARWSGWSAKRGLVETMRETADFYRRTGQL
;
A
#
# COMPACT_ATOMS: atom_id res chain seq x y z
N MET A 1 -25.52 -3.17 6.11
CA MET A 1 -24.65 -3.12 4.90
C MET A 1 -23.61 -4.20 4.98
N ASN A 2 -23.23 -4.75 3.84
CA ASN A 2 -22.22 -5.79 3.72
C ASN A 2 -20.99 -5.24 2.98
N LEU A 3 -19.79 -5.69 3.34
CA LEU A 3 -18.53 -5.28 2.75
C LEU A 3 -17.82 -6.47 2.10
N LEU A 4 -17.29 -6.29 0.91
CA LEU A 4 -16.25 -7.18 0.38
C LEU A 4 -14.88 -6.53 0.57
N LEU A 5 -13.94 -7.25 1.19
CA LEU A 5 -12.59 -6.77 1.47
C LEU A 5 -11.55 -7.73 0.92
N THR A 6 -10.95 -7.40 -0.23
CA THR A 6 -9.82 -8.17 -0.76
C THR A 6 -8.52 -7.77 -0.08
N GLY A 7 -7.64 -8.76 0.14
CA GLY A 7 -6.38 -8.52 0.85
C GLY A 7 -6.51 -8.40 2.37
N ALA A 8 -7.59 -8.93 2.96
CA ALA A 8 -7.89 -8.88 4.39
C ALA A 8 -6.75 -9.39 5.31
N THR A 9 -5.89 -10.30 4.81
CA THR A 9 -4.72 -10.82 5.54
C THR A 9 -3.43 -10.04 5.30
N GLY A 10 -3.48 -8.98 4.48
CA GLY A 10 -2.37 -8.09 4.20
C GLY A 10 -2.32 -6.88 5.15
N PHE A 11 -1.30 -6.04 5.01
CA PHE A 11 -1.06 -4.89 5.88
C PHE A 11 -2.25 -3.93 5.95
N VAL A 12 -2.60 -3.28 4.83
CA VAL A 12 -3.72 -2.33 4.78
C VAL A 12 -5.05 -3.04 5.02
N GLY A 13 -5.26 -4.21 4.38
CA GLY A 13 -6.50 -4.96 4.49
C GLY A 13 -6.81 -5.42 5.91
N ARG A 14 -5.80 -5.84 6.70
CA ARG A 14 -6.01 -6.22 8.12
C ARG A 14 -6.44 -5.03 8.96
N ASN A 15 -5.84 -3.85 8.76
CA ASN A 15 -6.27 -2.63 9.44
C ASN A 15 -7.68 -2.20 9.00
N ALA A 16 -8.01 -2.32 7.71
CA ALA A 16 -9.34 -2.06 7.19
C ALA A 16 -10.40 -3.05 7.72
N LEU A 17 -10.03 -4.35 7.83
CA LEU A 17 -10.90 -5.38 8.41
C LEU A 17 -11.29 -5.04 9.85
N LEU A 18 -10.31 -4.76 10.70
CA LEU A 18 -10.55 -4.40 12.10
C LEU A 18 -11.45 -3.15 12.24
N ARG A 19 -11.29 -2.18 11.33
CA ARG A 19 -12.14 -0.97 11.28
C ARG A 19 -13.57 -1.28 10.78
N ALA A 20 -13.71 -2.27 9.89
CA ALA A 20 -15.00 -2.64 9.30
C ALA A 20 -15.92 -3.41 10.26
N LEU A 21 -15.34 -4.28 11.11
CA LEU A 21 -16.10 -5.24 11.93
C LEU A 21 -17.25 -4.64 12.75
N PRO A 22 -17.12 -3.48 13.41
CA PRO A 22 -18.22 -2.92 14.20
C PRO A 22 -19.32 -2.26 13.35
N GLY A 23 -19.08 -1.99 12.07
CA GLY A 23 -19.97 -1.19 11.21
C GLY A 23 -20.67 -1.96 10.10
N TYR A 24 -20.27 -3.21 9.81
CA TYR A 24 -20.85 -4.03 8.75
C TYR A 24 -21.47 -5.30 9.31
N GLY A 25 -22.64 -5.68 8.76
CA GLY A 25 -23.32 -6.92 9.15
C GLY A 25 -22.53 -8.15 8.73
N THR A 26 -22.00 -8.14 7.49
CA THR A 26 -21.12 -9.19 6.98
C THR A 26 -19.92 -8.57 6.28
N VAL A 27 -18.74 -9.13 6.54
CA VAL A 27 -17.50 -8.82 5.80
C VAL A 27 -17.07 -10.06 5.02
N PHE A 28 -17.26 -10.03 3.71
CA PHE A 28 -16.76 -11.05 2.80
C PHE A 28 -15.27 -10.83 2.56
N ALA A 29 -14.45 -11.81 2.89
CA ALA A 29 -13.00 -11.74 2.79
C ALA A 29 -12.45 -12.82 1.84
N PRO A 30 -12.22 -12.50 0.56
CA PRO A 30 -11.52 -13.40 -0.35
C PRO A 30 -10.08 -13.61 0.10
N VAL A 31 -9.74 -14.86 0.46
CA VAL A 31 -8.42 -15.22 0.99
C VAL A 31 -7.90 -16.54 0.41
N ARG A 32 -6.59 -16.68 0.32
CA ARG A 32 -5.95 -17.95 -0.06
C ARG A 32 -5.88 -18.96 1.10
N SER A 33 -6.01 -18.48 2.34
CA SER A 33 -5.97 -19.32 3.55
C SER A 33 -6.89 -18.72 4.60
N GLU A 34 -8.01 -19.41 4.85
CA GLU A 34 -8.91 -19.06 5.95
C GLU A 34 -8.24 -19.25 7.32
N ALA A 35 -7.43 -20.30 7.49
CA ALA A 35 -6.69 -20.53 8.72
C ALA A 35 -5.81 -19.34 9.11
N LYS A 36 -5.12 -18.72 8.12
CA LYS A 36 -4.34 -17.50 8.35
C LYS A 36 -5.24 -16.33 8.78
N LEU A 37 -6.39 -16.14 8.13
CA LEU A 37 -7.34 -15.08 8.47
C LEU A 37 -7.83 -15.25 9.91
N ARG A 38 -8.29 -16.45 10.28
CA ARG A 38 -8.78 -16.76 11.64
C ARG A 38 -7.69 -16.58 12.71
N SER A 39 -6.47 -17.07 12.44
CA SER A 39 -5.32 -16.88 13.32
C SER A 39 -5.00 -15.39 13.55
N GLN A 40 -5.07 -14.57 12.50
CA GLN A 40 -4.85 -13.14 12.62
C GLN A 40 -5.93 -12.43 13.42
N LEU A 41 -7.21 -12.77 13.26
CA LEU A 41 -8.33 -12.24 14.05
C LEU A 41 -8.19 -12.62 15.52
N SER A 42 -7.90 -13.90 15.82
CA SER A 42 -7.65 -14.36 17.18
C SER A 42 -6.47 -13.64 17.83
N GLY A 43 -5.38 -13.41 17.10
CA GLY A 43 -4.23 -12.66 17.59
C GLY A 43 -4.52 -11.18 17.90
N GLU A 44 -5.61 -10.61 17.35
CA GLU A 44 -6.13 -9.28 17.70
C GLU A 44 -7.19 -9.32 18.82
N GLY A 45 -7.52 -10.50 19.35
CA GLY A 45 -8.59 -10.67 20.34
C GLY A 45 -10.00 -10.51 19.78
N VAL A 46 -10.18 -10.74 18.46
CA VAL A 46 -11.46 -10.55 17.76
C VAL A 46 -11.99 -11.89 17.27
N ALA A 47 -13.24 -12.24 17.64
CA ALA A 47 -13.89 -13.48 17.21
C ALA A 47 -14.16 -13.51 15.70
N GLY A 48 -14.53 -12.36 15.10
CA GLY A 48 -14.79 -12.24 13.66
C GLY A 48 -15.95 -13.08 13.18
N GLU A 49 -17.03 -13.16 13.97
CA GLU A 49 -18.23 -13.95 13.68
C GLU A 49 -18.93 -13.48 12.39
N ASN A 50 -18.87 -12.18 12.11
CA ASN A 50 -19.41 -11.58 10.89
C ASN A 50 -18.44 -11.60 9.70
N VAL A 51 -17.31 -12.32 9.79
CA VAL A 51 -16.36 -12.48 8.68
C VAL A 51 -16.58 -13.80 7.96
N VAL A 52 -16.93 -13.71 6.69
CA VAL A 52 -17.10 -14.85 5.79
C VAL A 52 -15.88 -14.95 4.88
N ALA A 53 -15.10 -16.02 5.04
CA ALA A 53 -13.99 -16.30 4.14
C ALA A 53 -14.52 -16.79 2.78
N LEU A 54 -14.01 -16.22 1.70
CA LEU A 54 -14.30 -16.64 0.34
C LEU A 54 -13.03 -17.18 -0.34
N GLY A 55 -13.21 -18.04 -1.33
CA GLY A 55 -12.13 -18.51 -2.20
C GLY A 55 -11.52 -17.36 -3.01
N ALA A 56 -10.34 -17.58 -3.59
CA ALA A 56 -9.65 -16.58 -4.39
C ALA A 56 -10.29 -16.36 -5.79
N ASP A 57 -11.09 -17.29 -6.28
CA ASP A 57 -11.77 -17.19 -7.56
C ASP A 57 -13.14 -16.51 -7.40
N PRO A 58 -13.34 -15.31 -8.00
CA PRO A 58 -14.61 -14.60 -7.93
C PRO A 58 -15.82 -15.38 -8.47
N ALA A 59 -15.61 -16.29 -9.41
CA ALA A 59 -16.67 -17.12 -9.97
C ALA A 59 -17.34 -18.05 -8.91
N THR A 60 -16.67 -18.29 -7.79
CA THR A 60 -17.17 -19.16 -6.71
C THR A 60 -17.95 -18.40 -5.62
N TRP A 61 -18.08 -17.06 -5.72
CA TRP A 61 -18.69 -16.22 -4.68
C TRP A 61 -20.23 -16.16 -4.73
N GLY A 62 -20.87 -17.14 -5.31
CA GLY A 62 -22.33 -17.16 -5.48
C GLY A 62 -23.09 -16.72 -4.21
N GLY A 63 -23.94 -15.70 -4.32
CA GLY A 63 -24.73 -15.16 -3.22
C GLY A 63 -24.04 -14.08 -2.35
N ALA A 64 -22.77 -13.78 -2.54
CA ALA A 64 -22.13 -12.63 -1.91
C ALA A 64 -22.67 -11.34 -2.53
N MET A 65 -23.43 -10.56 -1.77
CA MET A 65 -24.06 -9.30 -2.24
C MET A 65 -23.56 -8.14 -1.37
N PRO A 66 -22.33 -7.65 -1.60
CA PRO A 66 -21.82 -6.51 -0.86
C PRO A 66 -22.39 -5.19 -1.38
N ASP A 67 -22.72 -4.28 -0.44
CA ASP A 67 -23.07 -2.90 -0.73
C ASP A 67 -21.81 -2.08 -1.05
N HIS A 68 -20.70 -2.43 -0.37
CA HIS A 68 -19.41 -1.78 -0.48
C HIS A 68 -18.31 -2.80 -0.78
N ALA A 69 -17.27 -2.37 -1.49
CA ALA A 69 -16.07 -3.18 -1.71
C ALA A 69 -14.77 -2.37 -1.55
N ILE A 70 -13.79 -2.97 -0.88
CA ILE A 70 -12.41 -2.45 -0.78
C ILE A 70 -11.50 -3.43 -1.52
N LEU A 71 -10.95 -3.00 -2.66
CA LEU A 71 -10.06 -3.81 -3.47
C LEU A 71 -8.59 -3.50 -3.14
N GLY A 72 -8.15 -3.97 -1.96
CA GLY A 72 -6.80 -3.77 -1.44
C GLY A 72 -5.80 -4.87 -1.83
N ALA A 73 -6.25 -6.03 -2.31
CA ALA A 73 -5.35 -7.10 -2.74
C ALA A 73 -4.48 -6.67 -3.94
N GLY A 74 -3.24 -7.12 -3.94
CA GLY A 74 -2.28 -6.91 -5.01
C GLY A 74 -0.90 -7.40 -4.60
N VAL A 75 -0.03 -7.64 -5.57
CA VAL A 75 1.37 -8.00 -5.31
C VAL A 75 2.24 -6.76 -5.41
N LEU A 76 3.06 -6.54 -4.39
CA LEU A 76 4.09 -5.50 -4.36
C LEU A 76 5.42 -6.02 -4.91
N PHE A 77 5.66 -7.33 -4.75
CA PHE A 77 6.84 -8.05 -5.21
C PHE A 77 6.37 -9.31 -5.94
N ALA A 78 6.53 -9.33 -7.26
CA ALA A 78 6.23 -10.46 -8.12
C ALA A 78 7.51 -11.07 -8.70
N ARG A 79 7.42 -12.28 -9.20
CA ARG A 79 8.54 -12.98 -9.85
C ARG A 79 8.93 -12.34 -11.18
N ASP A 80 7.94 -11.87 -11.93
CA ASP A 80 8.12 -11.28 -13.24
C ASP A 80 7.01 -10.26 -13.55
N ARG A 81 7.07 -9.63 -14.72
CA ARG A 81 6.11 -8.65 -15.17
C ARG A 81 4.71 -9.27 -15.35
N GLN A 82 4.63 -10.50 -15.82
CA GLN A 82 3.37 -11.19 -16.09
C GLN A 82 2.57 -11.37 -14.79
N GLU A 83 3.20 -11.86 -13.71
CA GLU A 83 2.54 -12.05 -12.40
C GLU A 83 2.00 -10.72 -11.83
N TYR A 84 2.69 -9.59 -12.08
CA TYR A 84 2.16 -8.27 -11.71
C TYR A 84 0.84 -7.98 -12.44
N PHE A 85 0.77 -8.22 -13.74
CA PHE A 85 -0.42 -7.94 -14.54
C PHE A 85 -1.55 -8.90 -14.23
N GLU A 86 -1.31 -10.20 -14.15
CA GLU A 86 -2.31 -11.21 -13.79
C GLU A 86 -2.97 -10.91 -12.44
N THR A 87 -2.15 -10.51 -11.43
CA THR A 87 -2.67 -10.29 -10.07
C THR A 87 -3.25 -8.89 -9.90
N ASN A 88 -2.54 -7.86 -10.36
CA ASN A 88 -2.95 -6.48 -10.11
C ASN A 88 -4.00 -5.96 -11.10
N VAL A 89 -4.08 -6.54 -12.30
CA VAL A 89 -5.02 -6.13 -13.35
C VAL A 89 -6.10 -7.18 -13.53
N ASP A 90 -5.77 -8.34 -14.10
CA ASP A 90 -6.77 -9.30 -14.61
C ASP A 90 -7.66 -9.85 -13.48
N TRP A 91 -7.04 -10.28 -12.37
CA TRP A 91 -7.81 -10.77 -11.24
C TRP A 91 -8.72 -9.69 -10.65
N LYS A 92 -8.25 -8.44 -10.57
CA LYS A 92 -9.04 -7.33 -10.03
C LYS A 92 -10.22 -6.97 -10.90
N LEU A 93 -10.07 -7.02 -12.22
CA LEU A 93 -11.18 -6.81 -13.15
C LEU A 93 -12.25 -7.89 -12.99
N ARG A 94 -11.86 -9.16 -12.86
CA ARG A 94 -12.81 -10.25 -12.57
C ARG A 94 -13.52 -10.07 -11.24
N VAL A 95 -12.83 -9.55 -10.21
CA VAL A 95 -13.49 -9.20 -8.94
C VAL A 95 -14.57 -8.16 -9.17
N ILE A 96 -14.27 -7.08 -9.91
CA ILE A 96 -15.24 -6.03 -10.18
C ILE A 96 -16.44 -6.58 -10.97
N GLU A 97 -16.21 -7.43 -11.96
CA GLU A 97 -17.27 -8.08 -12.76
C GLU A 97 -18.22 -8.94 -11.90
N ALA A 98 -17.70 -9.61 -10.89
CA ALA A 98 -18.49 -10.46 -9.99
C ALA A 98 -19.31 -9.68 -8.95
N LEU A 99 -19.08 -8.37 -8.78
CA LEU A 99 -19.78 -7.54 -7.81
C LEU A 99 -21.07 -6.96 -8.40
N PRO A 100 -22.12 -6.72 -7.58
CA PRO A 100 -23.31 -5.99 -8.00
C PRO A 100 -22.96 -4.65 -8.65
N GLU A 101 -23.69 -4.23 -9.67
CA GLU A 101 -23.42 -2.95 -10.36
C GLU A 101 -23.57 -1.73 -9.46
N THR A 102 -24.45 -1.82 -8.47
CA THR A 102 -24.68 -0.80 -7.45
C THR A 102 -23.63 -0.78 -6.33
N CYS A 103 -22.80 -1.82 -6.25
CA CYS A 103 -21.75 -1.91 -5.24
C CYS A 103 -20.77 -0.75 -5.37
N ARG A 104 -20.60 0.03 -4.29
CA ARG A 104 -19.63 1.11 -4.25
C ARG A 104 -18.23 0.56 -3.94
N ILE A 105 -17.28 0.89 -4.80
CA ILE A 105 -15.97 0.25 -4.79
C ILE A 105 -14.87 1.28 -4.55
N VAL A 106 -13.98 1.02 -3.58
CA VAL A 106 -12.70 1.72 -3.45
C VAL A 106 -11.58 0.78 -3.88
N VAL A 107 -10.80 1.20 -4.86
CA VAL A 107 -9.65 0.45 -5.39
C VAL A 107 -8.37 1.10 -4.90
N LEU A 108 -7.47 0.29 -4.29
CA LEU A 108 -6.14 0.74 -3.93
C LEU A 108 -5.17 0.58 -5.11
N SER A 109 -4.83 1.71 -5.70
CA SER A 109 -3.71 1.86 -6.63
C SER A 109 -2.42 2.19 -5.85
N SER A 110 -1.56 3.03 -6.38
CA SER A 110 -0.31 3.48 -5.76
C SER A 110 0.16 4.79 -6.40
N GLN A 111 0.94 5.60 -5.67
CA GLN A 111 1.68 6.70 -6.29
C GLN A 111 2.61 6.23 -7.42
N SER A 112 3.08 4.96 -7.37
CA SER A 112 3.94 4.37 -8.41
C SER A 112 3.26 4.30 -9.78
N ALA A 113 1.92 4.32 -9.85
CA ALA A 113 1.18 4.43 -11.12
C ALA A 113 1.45 5.78 -11.81
N GLY A 114 1.54 6.85 -11.02
CA GLY A 114 1.95 8.16 -11.54
C GLY A 114 3.44 8.27 -11.82
N GLY A 115 4.26 7.55 -11.05
CA GLY A 115 5.72 7.65 -11.10
C GLY A 115 6.29 8.68 -10.12
N PRO A 116 7.61 8.96 -10.20
CA PRO A 116 8.28 9.93 -9.34
C PRO A 116 7.81 11.36 -9.61
N THR A 117 8.06 12.27 -8.69
CA THR A 117 7.76 13.70 -8.86
C THR A 117 8.44 14.22 -10.13
N PRO A 118 7.73 14.89 -11.05
CA PRO A 118 8.32 15.44 -12.27
C PRO A 118 9.43 16.46 -11.95
N ALA A 119 10.42 16.56 -12.84
CA ALA A 119 11.48 17.54 -12.70
C ALA A 119 10.91 18.97 -12.63
N GLY A 120 11.47 19.79 -11.72
CA GLY A 120 11.00 21.17 -11.50
C GLY A 120 9.71 21.32 -10.68
N ARG A 121 9.07 20.21 -10.28
CA ARG A 121 7.85 20.25 -9.43
C ARG A 121 8.20 19.99 -7.96
N ALA A 122 7.48 20.64 -7.06
CA ALA A 122 7.58 20.36 -5.62
C ALA A 122 6.91 19.03 -5.26
N ALA A 123 5.75 18.74 -5.86
CA ALA A 123 4.96 17.53 -5.71
C ALA A 123 4.32 17.15 -7.05
N ARG A 124 3.98 15.88 -7.22
CA ARG A 124 3.18 15.37 -8.34
C ARG A 124 1.70 15.55 -8.00
N GLY A 125 0.95 16.15 -8.93
CA GLY A 125 -0.50 16.21 -8.87
C GLY A 125 -1.16 15.23 -9.83
N GLU A 126 -2.49 15.15 -9.76
CA GLU A 126 -3.31 14.29 -10.63
C GLU A 126 -3.37 14.78 -12.10
N ASP A 127 -2.97 16.00 -12.36
CA ASP A 127 -2.91 16.59 -13.71
C ASP A 127 -1.57 16.34 -14.41
N ASP A 128 -0.55 15.87 -13.69
CA ASP A 128 0.73 15.50 -14.27
C ASP A 128 0.61 14.18 -15.06
N ALA A 129 1.29 14.09 -16.21
CA ALA A 129 1.30 12.88 -17.01
C ALA A 129 1.86 11.69 -16.23
N ASP A 130 1.15 10.57 -16.23
CA ASP A 130 1.62 9.33 -15.58
C ASP A 130 2.88 8.78 -16.26
N SER A 131 3.91 8.47 -15.48
CA SER A 131 5.20 7.97 -15.94
C SER A 131 5.78 6.92 -14.98
N PRO A 132 5.11 5.74 -14.83
CA PRO A 132 5.60 4.68 -13.97
C PRO A 132 6.98 4.21 -14.44
N ILE A 133 7.84 3.84 -13.49
CA ILE A 133 9.22 3.44 -13.79
C ILE A 133 9.52 1.99 -13.42
N THR A 134 8.53 1.24 -12.93
CA THR A 134 8.64 -0.18 -12.56
C THR A 134 7.44 -0.97 -13.07
N TRP A 135 7.60 -2.27 -13.23
CA TRP A 135 6.49 -3.17 -13.60
C TRP A 135 5.31 -3.09 -12.63
N TYR A 136 5.62 -2.89 -11.33
CA TYR A 136 4.57 -2.62 -10.33
C TYR A 136 3.78 -1.36 -10.67
N GLY A 137 4.45 -0.23 -10.89
CA GLY A 137 3.80 1.02 -11.26
C GLY A 137 3.02 0.92 -12.58
N GLU A 138 3.63 0.25 -13.59
CA GLU A 138 2.97 -0.04 -14.88
C GLU A 138 1.69 -0.85 -14.70
N SER A 139 1.72 -1.92 -13.85
CA SER A 139 0.54 -2.75 -13.59
C SER A 139 -0.56 -1.98 -12.88
N LYS A 140 -0.20 -1.08 -11.94
CA LYS A 140 -1.18 -0.22 -11.26
C LYS A 140 -1.82 0.78 -12.22
N LEU A 141 -1.05 1.41 -13.10
CA LEU A 141 -1.58 2.32 -14.12
C LEU A 141 -2.46 1.58 -15.14
N ALA A 142 -2.03 0.40 -15.59
CA ALA A 142 -2.82 -0.43 -16.50
C ALA A 142 -4.16 -0.83 -15.88
N MET A 143 -4.17 -1.22 -14.60
CA MET A 143 -5.39 -1.51 -13.84
C MET A 143 -6.34 -0.31 -13.82
N GLU A 144 -5.83 0.90 -13.50
CA GLU A 144 -6.66 2.10 -13.45
C GLU A 144 -7.30 2.43 -14.81
N ARG A 145 -6.52 2.30 -15.89
CA ARG A 145 -7.01 2.52 -17.27
C ARG A 145 -8.07 1.49 -17.65
N ALA A 146 -7.80 0.21 -17.41
CA ALA A 146 -8.74 -0.87 -17.70
C ALA A 146 -10.06 -0.72 -16.91
N ILE A 147 -10.00 -0.30 -15.64
CA ILE A 147 -11.19 -0.04 -14.82
C ILE A 147 -12.04 1.08 -15.44
N ARG A 148 -11.42 2.19 -15.82
CA ARG A 148 -12.17 3.33 -16.43
C ARG A 148 -12.78 2.97 -17.78
N GLU A 149 -12.07 2.20 -18.59
CA GLU A 149 -12.52 1.78 -19.91
C GLU A 149 -13.66 0.75 -19.81
N ARG A 150 -13.54 -0.27 -18.93
CA ARG A 150 -14.50 -1.37 -18.86
C ARG A 150 -15.70 -1.08 -17.98
N PHE A 151 -15.57 -0.18 -16.99
CA PHE A 151 -16.60 0.11 -15.98
C PHE A 151 -16.88 1.61 -15.83
N PRO A 152 -17.13 2.37 -16.91
CA PRO A 152 -17.23 3.83 -16.87
C PRO A 152 -18.38 4.36 -16.00
N HIS A 153 -19.41 3.54 -15.79
CA HIS A 153 -20.64 3.95 -15.07
C HIS A 153 -20.72 3.36 -13.65
N ARG A 154 -19.77 2.52 -13.25
CA ARG A 154 -19.77 1.93 -11.91
C ARG A 154 -19.27 2.91 -10.85
N PRO A 155 -19.80 2.87 -9.62
CA PRO A 155 -19.39 3.77 -8.54
C PRO A 155 -18.02 3.36 -7.96
N ILE A 156 -16.96 3.58 -8.74
CA ILE A 156 -15.58 3.19 -8.41
C ILE A 156 -14.73 4.42 -8.09
N ILE A 157 -14.05 4.40 -6.95
CA ILE A 157 -13.07 5.39 -6.53
C ILE A 157 -11.70 4.74 -6.48
N ILE A 158 -10.72 5.35 -7.14
CA ILE A 158 -9.35 4.86 -7.17
C ILE A 158 -8.47 5.78 -6.33
N LEU A 159 -7.83 5.21 -5.30
CA LEU A 159 -6.90 5.93 -4.43
C LEU A 159 -5.45 5.55 -4.74
N ARG A 160 -4.57 6.54 -4.83
CA ARG A 160 -3.12 6.43 -5.06
C ARG A 160 -2.35 6.78 -3.78
N PRO A 161 -2.30 5.90 -2.77
CA PRO A 161 -1.48 6.16 -1.59
C PRO A 161 0.01 6.15 -1.92
N PRO A 162 0.83 6.97 -1.23
CA PRO A 162 2.28 6.89 -1.26
C PRO A 162 2.79 5.76 -0.36
N MET A 163 3.98 5.91 0.23
CA MET A 163 4.52 5.00 1.24
C MET A 163 3.55 4.95 2.44
N ILE A 164 3.04 3.76 2.72
CA ILE A 164 2.14 3.53 3.85
C ILE A 164 2.97 3.00 5.00
N LEU A 165 2.86 3.62 6.16
CA LEU A 165 3.57 3.25 7.38
C LEU A 165 2.58 2.93 8.50
N GLY A 166 2.96 2.08 9.44
CA GLY A 166 2.11 1.82 10.61
C GLY A 166 2.20 0.40 11.15
N PRO A 167 1.46 0.11 12.23
CA PRO A 167 1.40 -1.22 12.84
C PRO A 167 0.99 -2.31 11.84
N ARG A 168 1.60 -3.50 11.94
CA ARG A 168 1.41 -4.68 11.08
C ARG A 168 2.11 -4.63 9.72
N ASP A 169 2.88 -3.58 9.43
CA ASP A 169 3.65 -3.50 8.20
C ASP A 169 4.91 -4.37 8.28
N GLN A 170 5.01 -5.39 7.43
CA GLN A 170 6.21 -6.25 7.38
C GLN A 170 7.31 -5.64 6.48
N ALA A 171 6.97 -4.66 5.64
CA ALA A 171 7.94 -4.07 4.73
C ALA A 171 8.87 -3.08 5.42
N THR A 172 8.43 -2.43 6.50
CA THR A 172 9.27 -1.51 7.29
C THR A 172 10.03 -2.18 8.43
N LEU A 173 9.72 -3.43 8.79
CA LEU A 173 10.44 -4.16 9.83
C LEU A 173 11.98 -4.20 9.62
N PRO A 174 12.50 -4.44 8.40
CA PRO A 174 13.95 -4.38 8.15
C PRO A 174 14.59 -3.01 8.48
N LEU A 175 13.84 -1.91 8.28
CA LEU A 175 14.30 -0.57 8.63
C LEU A 175 14.48 -0.42 10.15
N PHE A 176 13.53 -0.93 10.95
CA PHE A 176 13.63 -0.94 12.41
C PHE A 176 14.78 -1.82 12.90
N LYS A 177 14.92 -3.04 12.35
CA LYS A 177 16.06 -3.92 12.65
C LYS A 177 17.41 -3.27 12.32
N MET A 178 17.49 -2.56 11.21
CA MET A 178 18.67 -1.75 10.87
C MET A 178 18.87 -0.60 11.89
N GLY A 179 17.79 -0.02 12.40
CA GLY A 179 17.81 1.02 13.45
C GLY A 179 18.40 0.56 14.78
N GLU A 180 18.34 -0.74 15.11
CA GLU A 180 18.97 -1.33 16.29
C GLU A 180 20.50 -1.52 16.12
N GLY A 181 20.99 -1.57 14.89
CA GLY A 181 22.39 -1.82 14.56
C GLY A 181 23.28 -0.58 14.70
N LEU A 182 24.61 -0.84 14.74
CA LEU A 182 25.63 0.21 14.76
C LEU A 182 25.82 0.88 13.39
N VAL A 183 25.45 0.21 12.30
CA VAL A 183 25.58 0.72 10.94
C VAL A 183 24.22 0.71 10.26
N ARG A 184 23.84 1.84 9.70
CA ARG A 184 22.61 2.03 8.95
C ARG A 184 22.95 2.41 7.51
N LEU A 185 22.33 1.76 6.56
CA LEU A 185 22.58 2.00 5.14
C LEU A 185 21.52 2.93 4.57
N LYS A 186 21.96 4.02 3.96
CA LYS A 186 21.10 4.98 3.26
C LYS A 186 21.38 4.91 1.76
N PRO A 187 20.42 4.55 0.91
CA PRO A 187 20.63 4.59 -0.53
C PRO A 187 20.82 6.02 -1.02
N ALA A 188 21.89 6.26 -1.78
CA ALA A 188 22.32 7.52 -2.37
C ALA A 188 22.91 8.56 -1.38
N TRP A 189 23.77 9.44 -1.93
CA TRP A 189 24.42 10.52 -1.19
C TRP A 189 23.53 11.73 -0.94
N HIS A 190 22.66 12.07 -1.91
CA HIS A 190 21.77 13.21 -1.80
C HIS A 190 20.55 12.88 -0.91
N THR A 191 19.98 13.90 -0.30
CA THR A 191 18.74 13.79 0.45
C THR A 191 17.56 13.53 -0.50
N LYS A 192 16.72 12.59 -0.15
CA LYS A 192 15.50 12.26 -0.87
C LYS A 192 14.27 12.68 -0.08
N SER A 193 13.20 12.99 -0.79
CA SER A 193 11.93 13.36 -0.20
C SER A 193 10.82 12.41 -0.63
N TYR A 194 9.96 12.05 0.31
CA TYR A 194 8.85 11.12 0.11
C TYR A 194 7.57 11.68 0.72
N SER A 195 6.45 11.46 0.06
CA SER A 195 5.18 11.46 0.76
C SER A 195 4.99 10.14 1.49
N PHE A 196 4.26 10.18 2.59
CA PHE A 196 3.82 9.00 3.32
C PHE A 196 2.38 9.17 3.78
N ILE A 197 1.77 8.11 4.29
CA ILE A 197 0.51 8.13 5.01
C ILE A 197 0.52 7.07 6.11
N ALA A 198 0.01 7.40 7.29
CA ALA A 198 -0.24 6.40 8.31
C ALA A 198 -1.34 5.44 7.86
N VAL A 199 -1.20 4.14 8.13
CA VAL A 199 -2.19 3.14 7.72
C VAL A 199 -3.58 3.43 8.29
N GLN A 200 -3.65 3.95 9.51
CA GLN A 200 -4.91 4.33 10.13
C GLN A 200 -5.59 5.48 9.37
N ASP A 201 -4.82 6.49 8.97
CA ASP A 201 -5.33 7.62 8.18
C ASP A 201 -5.76 7.17 6.78
N LEU A 202 -5.01 6.26 6.14
CA LEU A 202 -5.43 5.67 4.87
C LEU A 202 -6.75 4.87 5.02
N VAL A 203 -6.89 4.10 6.09
CA VAL A 203 -8.13 3.36 6.36
C VAL A 203 -9.29 4.33 6.56
N GLU A 204 -9.13 5.41 7.32
CA GLU A 204 -10.16 6.45 7.46
C GLU A 204 -10.55 7.03 6.08
N ALA A 205 -9.56 7.38 5.25
CA ALA A 205 -9.78 7.89 3.90
C ALA A 205 -10.56 6.91 3.00
N ILE A 206 -10.28 5.60 3.09
CA ILE A 206 -11.00 4.55 2.36
C ILE A 206 -12.48 4.52 2.76
N PHE A 207 -12.77 4.52 4.06
CA PHE A 207 -14.17 4.48 4.54
C PHE A 207 -14.92 5.77 4.25
N LEU A 208 -14.26 6.94 4.29
CA LEU A 208 -14.83 8.20 3.82
C LEU A 208 -15.17 8.15 2.33
N ALA A 209 -14.28 7.60 1.50
CA ALA A 209 -14.53 7.44 0.08
C ALA A 209 -15.72 6.50 -0.19
N LEU A 210 -15.90 5.43 0.60
CA LEU A 210 -17.08 4.57 0.51
C LEU A 210 -18.37 5.31 0.89
N ALA A 211 -18.32 6.24 1.83
CA ALA A 211 -19.49 6.99 2.32
C ALA A 211 -19.77 8.28 1.52
N ALA A 212 -18.88 8.70 0.62
CA ALA A 212 -18.99 9.98 -0.07
C ALA A 212 -20.24 10.03 -1.00
N GLY A 213 -20.92 11.17 -1.06
CA GLY A 213 -22.10 11.36 -1.91
C GLY A 213 -21.81 11.52 -3.41
N SER A 214 -20.54 11.75 -3.78
CA SER A 214 -20.10 11.98 -5.17
C SER A 214 -18.94 11.06 -5.56
N LEU A 215 -18.66 11.00 -6.86
CA LEU A 215 -17.50 10.30 -7.41
C LEU A 215 -16.48 11.32 -7.92
N PRO A 216 -15.17 11.09 -7.69
CA PRO A 216 -14.16 11.92 -8.31
C PRO A 216 -14.02 11.57 -9.81
N ASP A 217 -13.61 12.55 -10.60
CA ASP A 217 -13.41 12.41 -12.05
C ASP A 217 -12.14 11.61 -12.42
N ARG A 218 -11.26 11.38 -11.43
CA ARG A 218 -9.96 10.71 -11.63
C ARG A 218 -9.49 9.98 -10.39
N SER A 219 -8.37 9.26 -10.50
CA SER A 219 -7.65 8.69 -9.34
C SER A 219 -7.10 9.80 -8.45
N LEU A 220 -7.19 9.64 -7.13
CA LEU A 220 -6.79 10.65 -6.18
C LEU A 220 -5.57 10.21 -5.37
N TYR A 221 -4.59 11.11 -5.21
CA TYR A 221 -3.53 10.93 -4.24
C TYR A 221 -4.04 11.17 -2.82
N VAL A 222 -3.68 10.27 -1.90
CA VAL A 222 -4.05 10.36 -0.48
C VAL A 222 -2.79 10.27 0.35
N ALA A 223 -2.32 11.39 0.88
CA ALA A 223 -1.03 11.50 1.58
C ALA A 223 -1.14 12.39 2.81
N ALA A 224 -0.19 12.24 3.74
CA ALA A 224 0.05 13.24 4.77
C ALA A 224 0.44 14.57 4.11
N PRO A 225 0.07 15.72 4.70
CA PRO A 225 0.26 17.03 4.07
C PRO A 225 1.75 17.40 3.90
N GLU A 226 2.61 16.92 4.79
CA GLU A 226 4.04 17.24 4.77
C GLU A 226 4.86 16.04 4.27
N PRO A 227 5.74 16.24 3.27
CA PRO A 227 6.68 15.22 2.87
C PRO A 227 7.78 15.04 3.91
N ILE A 228 8.37 13.85 3.93
CA ILE A 228 9.48 13.48 4.81
C ILE A 228 10.77 13.26 4.00
N THR A 229 11.91 13.39 4.67
CA THR A 229 13.20 13.01 4.08
C THR A 229 13.58 11.58 4.45
N ASP A 230 14.47 10.96 3.66
CA ASP A 230 15.07 9.68 3.99
C ASP A 230 15.84 9.72 5.33
N TRP A 231 16.44 10.85 5.69
CA TRP A 231 17.07 11.05 6.99
C TRP A 231 16.07 11.01 8.15
N GLN A 232 14.93 11.69 8.01
CA GLN A 232 13.85 11.65 9.00
C GLN A 232 13.27 10.25 9.15
N LEU A 233 13.09 9.54 8.03
CA LEU A 233 12.58 8.16 8.03
C LEU A 233 13.54 7.21 8.76
N ILE A 234 14.85 7.26 8.44
CA ILE A 234 15.87 6.44 9.13
C ILE A 234 15.97 6.81 10.61
N ALA A 235 16.00 8.11 10.92
CA ALA A 235 16.09 8.57 12.31
C ALA A 235 14.89 8.12 13.15
N SER A 236 13.68 8.15 12.59
CA SER A 236 12.45 7.72 13.29
C SER A 236 12.35 6.21 13.52
N ALA A 237 13.15 5.40 12.82
CA ALA A 237 13.26 3.96 13.04
C ALA A 237 14.33 3.59 14.08
N VAL A 238 15.12 4.55 14.55
CA VAL A 238 16.14 4.33 15.60
C VAL A 238 15.46 4.26 16.95
N LEU A 239 15.64 3.14 17.65
CA LEU A 239 15.08 2.97 18.98
C LEU A 239 15.81 3.85 20.02
N PRO A 240 15.13 4.29 21.09
CA PRO A 240 15.74 5.07 22.16
C PRO A 240 16.99 4.39 22.72
N GLY A 241 18.06 5.17 22.93
CA GLY A 241 19.33 4.68 23.46
C GLY A 241 20.25 3.97 22.45
N LYS A 242 19.83 3.81 21.18
CA LYS A 242 20.66 3.21 20.14
C LYS A 242 21.49 4.27 19.40
N VAL A 243 22.81 4.10 19.44
CA VAL A 243 23.77 4.94 18.71
C VAL A 243 24.30 4.18 17.51
N GLY A 244 24.49 4.85 16.38
CA GLY A 244 25.02 4.22 15.18
C GLY A 244 25.30 5.22 14.07
N LEU A 245 26.11 4.82 13.10
CA LEU A 245 26.50 5.62 11.96
C LEU A 245 25.63 5.30 10.75
N THR A 246 25.08 6.33 10.08
CA THR A 246 24.36 6.16 8.81
C THR A 246 25.31 6.40 7.67
N LEU A 247 25.52 5.35 6.83
CA LEU A 247 26.42 5.38 5.69
C LEU A 247 25.63 5.43 4.38
N PRO A 248 25.91 6.39 3.51
CA PRO A 248 25.33 6.44 2.17
C PRO A 248 25.94 5.35 1.28
N VAL A 249 25.06 4.62 0.59
CA VAL A 249 25.47 3.58 -0.38
C VAL A 249 25.40 4.14 -1.79
N PRO A 250 26.50 4.12 -2.56
CA PRO A 250 26.54 4.67 -3.90
C PRO A 250 25.71 3.82 -4.89
N GLN A 251 25.16 4.47 -5.90
CA GLN A 251 24.30 3.83 -6.91
C GLN A 251 24.94 2.61 -7.59
N PRO A 252 26.23 2.63 -7.99
CA PRO A 252 26.84 1.45 -8.61
C PRO A 252 26.83 0.21 -7.72
N ALA A 253 27.03 0.37 -6.41
CA ALA A 253 26.99 -0.76 -5.46
C ALA A 253 25.60 -1.37 -5.36
N VAL A 254 24.54 -0.56 -5.31
CA VAL A 254 23.17 -1.07 -5.31
C VAL A 254 22.79 -1.71 -6.65
N ARG A 255 23.25 -1.15 -7.78
CA ARG A 255 23.07 -1.76 -9.10
C ARG A 255 23.74 -3.14 -9.21
N LEU A 256 24.95 -3.26 -8.71
CA LEU A 256 25.64 -4.54 -8.67
C LEU A 256 24.90 -5.54 -7.78
N LEU A 257 24.50 -5.11 -6.58
CA LEU A 257 23.75 -5.96 -5.66
C LEU A 257 22.42 -6.40 -6.27
N SER A 258 21.68 -5.51 -6.92
CA SER A 258 20.42 -5.88 -7.57
C SER A 258 20.62 -6.84 -8.75
N ALA A 259 21.75 -6.76 -9.45
CA ALA A 259 22.10 -7.72 -10.48
C ALA A 259 22.38 -9.12 -9.91
N VAL A 260 23.06 -9.19 -8.76
CA VAL A 260 23.32 -10.45 -8.06
C VAL A 260 22.01 -11.04 -7.51
N VAL A 261 21.16 -10.20 -6.92
CA VAL A 261 19.83 -10.62 -6.43
C VAL A 261 18.97 -11.23 -7.56
N ASP A 262 18.96 -10.61 -8.74
CA ASP A 262 18.23 -11.15 -9.89
C ASP A 262 18.81 -12.47 -10.41
N ALA A 263 20.12 -12.65 -10.35
CA ALA A 263 20.79 -13.84 -10.83
C ALA A 263 20.66 -15.05 -9.89
N VAL A 264 20.39 -14.83 -8.59
CA VAL A 264 20.33 -15.88 -7.57
C VAL A 264 18.92 -16.03 -7.00
N PRO A 265 18.15 -17.07 -7.39
CA PRO A 265 16.74 -17.23 -6.97
C PRO A 265 16.51 -17.19 -5.47
N ALA A 266 17.42 -17.77 -4.67
CA ALA A 266 17.33 -17.77 -3.22
C ALA A 266 17.45 -16.34 -2.63
N LEU A 267 18.35 -15.50 -3.15
CA LEU A 267 18.48 -14.09 -2.73
C LEU A 267 17.26 -13.28 -3.17
N ARG A 268 16.76 -13.52 -4.38
CA ARG A 268 15.55 -12.87 -4.89
C ARG A 268 14.33 -13.14 -4.01
N ALA A 269 14.17 -14.37 -3.53
CA ALA A 269 13.09 -14.73 -2.62
C ALA A 269 13.22 -14.05 -1.25
N GLN A 270 14.44 -13.82 -0.77
CA GLN A 270 14.70 -13.17 0.52
C GLN A 270 14.68 -11.64 0.45
N THR A 271 15.07 -11.06 -0.68
CA THR A 271 15.20 -9.60 -0.86
C THR A 271 14.51 -9.11 -2.14
N PRO A 272 13.20 -9.35 -2.30
CA PRO A 272 12.47 -9.02 -3.54
C PRO A 272 12.42 -7.51 -3.83
N SER A 273 12.64 -6.67 -2.84
CA SER A 273 12.72 -5.22 -2.97
C SER A 273 13.99 -4.72 -3.66
N LEU A 274 15.01 -5.57 -3.79
CA LEU A 274 16.31 -5.23 -4.39
C LEU A 274 16.50 -5.79 -5.80
N THR A 275 15.45 -6.29 -6.45
CA THR A 275 15.51 -6.65 -7.87
C THR A 275 15.83 -5.42 -8.74
N ARG A 276 16.42 -5.61 -9.93
CA ARG A 276 16.77 -4.50 -10.84
C ARG A 276 15.57 -3.60 -11.16
N ASP A 277 14.41 -4.21 -11.35
CA ASP A 277 13.18 -3.45 -11.61
C ASP A 277 12.80 -2.59 -10.40
N ARG A 278 12.70 -3.19 -9.21
CA ARG A 278 12.31 -2.48 -7.98
C ARG A 278 13.34 -1.44 -7.54
N ALA A 279 14.62 -1.72 -7.75
CA ALA A 279 15.70 -0.79 -7.44
C ALA A 279 15.60 0.54 -8.21
N ARG A 280 14.86 0.61 -9.33
CA ARG A 280 14.60 1.86 -10.06
C ARG A 280 13.89 2.90 -9.20
N GLU A 281 13.02 2.48 -8.28
CA GLU A 281 12.31 3.39 -7.37
C GLU A 281 13.24 4.03 -6.32
N ILE A 282 14.44 3.49 -6.14
CA ILE A 282 15.42 4.02 -5.20
C ILE A 282 16.05 5.34 -5.70
N TRP A 283 16.17 5.57 -7.02
CA TRP A 283 17.01 6.62 -7.57
C TRP A 283 16.35 8.00 -7.68
N PRO A 284 15.08 8.15 -8.00
CA PRO A 284 14.48 9.46 -8.06
C PRO A 284 14.66 10.21 -6.73
N PRO A 285 15.05 11.50 -6.78
CA PRO A 285 15.25 12.28 -5.55
C PRO A 285 13.95 12.61 -4.84
N ARG A 286 12.83 12.52 -5.55
CA ARG A 286 11.50 12.89 -5.01
C ARG A 286 10.42 11.90 -5.40
N TRP A 287 9.72 11.43 -4.39
CA TRP A 287 8.47 10.68 -4.47
C TRP A 287 7.40 11.41 -3.64
N VAL A 288 7.17 12.70 -4.01
CA VAL A 288 6.24 13.58 -3.31
C VAL A 288 5.00 13.78 -4.17
N VAL A 289 3.82 13.59 -3.58
CA VAL A 289 2.51 13.76 -4.21
C VAL A 289 1.69 14.82 -3.48
N ASP A 290 0.79 15.49 -4.20
CA ASP A 290 -0.17 16.44 -3.64
C ASP A 290 -1.49 15.74 -3.30
N GLY A 291 -1.78 15.55 -2.02
CA GLY A 291 -3.07 15.01 -1.53
C GLY A 291 -4.19 16.05 -1.45
N GLY A 292 -3.97 17.28 -1.85
CA GLY A 292 -4.91 18.39 -1.68
C GLY A 292 -6.22 18.22 -2.45
N ARG A 293 -6.22 17.49 -3.59
CA ARG A 293 -7.45 17.20 -4.34
C ARG A 293 -8.36 16.27 -3.56
N PHE A 294 -7.82 15.20 -2.95
CA PHE A 294 -8.59 14.32 -2.07
C PHE A 294 -9.15 15.10 -0.87
N ALA A 295 -8.32 15.95 -0.24
CA ALA A 295 -8.74 16.74 0.90
C ALA A 295 -9.90 17.70 0.55
N ARG A 296 -9.84 18.37 -0.58
CA ARG A 296 -10.94 19.24 -1.06
C ARG A 296 -12.20 18.46 -1.40
N TRP A 297 -12.06 17.28 -2.03
CA TRP A 297 -13.20 16.46 -2.42
C TRP A 297 -13.90 15.84 -1.22
N SER A 298 -13.16 15.35 -0.23
CA SER A 298 -13.69 14.60 0.92
C SER A 298 -13.90 15.46 2.17
N GLY A 299 -13.33 16.66 2.24
CA GLY A 299 -13.29 17.48 3.45
C GLY A 299 -12.35 16.93 4.53
N TRP A 300 -11.48 15.95 4.21
CA TRP A 300 -10.62 15.26 5.17
C TRP A 300 -9.13 15.36 4.78
N SER A 301 -8.28 15.38 5.78
CA SER A 301 -6.83 15.27 5.64
C SER A 301 -6.24 14.31 6.67
N ALA A 302 -5.07 13.76 6.36
CA ALA A 302 -4.33 12.89 7.27
C ALA A 302 -3.94 13.66 8.55
N LYS A 303 -3.99 12.97 9.68
CA LYS A 303 -3.81 13.56 11.03
C LYS A 303 -2.50 13.13 11.68
N ARG A 304 -1.98 11.94 11.34
CA ARG A 304 -0.81 11.35 12.01
C ARG A 304 0.48 11.77 11.34
N GLY A 305 1.41 12.28 12.16
CA GLY A 305 2.77 12.60 11.73
C GLY A 305 3.68 11.38 11.71
N LEU A 306 4.87 11.52 11.09
CA LEU A 306 5.86 10.45 10.97
C LEU A 306 6.28 9.88 12.33
N VAL A 307 6.64 10.73 13.29
CA VAL A 307 7.19 10.30 14.60
C VAL A 307 6.18 9.46 15.37
N GLU A 308 4.92 9.89 15.42
CA GLU A 308 3.84 9.14 16.04
C GLU A 308 3.63 7.78 15.36
N THR A 309 3.51 7.78 14.03
CA THR A 309 3.31 6.57 13.23
C THR A 309 4.43 5.55 13.43
N MET A 310 5.68 6.01 13.44
CA MET A 310 6.84 5.12 13.62
C MET A 310 6.95 4.60 15.06
N ARG A 311 6.59 5.41 16.05
CA ARG A 311 6.52 4.96 17.46
C ARG A 311 5.47 3.86 17.63
N GLU A 312 4.24 4.06 17.14
CA GLU A 312 3.18 3.04 17.19
C GLU A 312 3.58 1.75 16.48
N THR A 313 4.33 1.87 15.37
CA THR A 313 4.85 0.74 14.61
C THR A 313 5.90 -0.03 15.41
N ALA A 314 6.86 0.67 16.04
CA ALA A 314 7.88 0.06 16.90
C ALA A 314 7.25 -0.66 18.10
N ASP A 315 6.26 -0.02 18.74
CA ASP A 315 5.55 -0.61 19.87
C ASP A 315 4.76 -1.87 19.48
N PHE A 316 4.19 -1.87 18.26
CA PHE A 316 3.56 -3.07 17.72
C PHE A 316 4.58 -4.20 17.54
N TYR A 317 5.74 -3.95 16.93
CA TYR A 317 6.77 -4.98 16.73
C TYR A 317 7.30 -5.53 18.05
N ARG A 318 7.51 -4.68 19.07
CA ARG A 318 7.93 -5.13 20.42
C ARG A 318 6.89 -6.02 21.07
N ARG A 319 5.61 -5.61 21.05
CA ARG A 319 4.52 -6.42 21.64
C ARG A 319 4.34 -7.77 20.94
N THR A 320 4.72 -7.87 19.68
CA THR A 320 4.59 -9.11 18.89
C THR A 320 5.90 -9.90 18.80
N GLY A 321 6.96 -9.49 19.54
CA GLY A 321 8.24 -10.19 19.58
C GLY A 321 9.03 -10.16 18.27
N GLN A 322 8.83 -9.14 17.43
CA GLN A 322 9.54 -8.98 16.15
C GLN A 322 10.77 -8.07 16.27
N LEU A 323 10.82 -7.25 17.35
CA LEU A 323 11.92 -6.39 17.80
C LEU A 323 12.20 -6.65 19.27
#